data_cbfb7b92169944d6ec0c8e094b897efc
#
_entry.id   cbfb7b92169944d6ec0c8e094b897efc
#
_cell.length_a   1.000
_cell.length_b   1.000
_cell.length_c   1.000
_cell.angle_alpha   90.00
_cell.angle_beta   90.00
_cell.angle_gamma   90.00
#
_symmetry.space_group_name_H-M   'P 1'
#
loop_
_entity.id
_entity.type
_entity.pdbx_description
1 polymer ?
#
loop_
_entity_poly.entity_id
_entity_poly.type
_entity_poly.pdbx_seq_one_letter_code
_entity_poly.pdbx_strand_id
1 'polypeptide(L)'
;MATYISVFYSKFALLDKTNLANIKIMAQEDVFKKLVSHCKEYGFVFPSSEIYDGLGAVYDYGQYGVELKNNIKKYWWDSMTLLHENVVGIDSAIFMHPTIWKASGHVDAFNDPLIDNKDSKKRYRADVLIEDHLAKIEEKINKEVAKAAKKFGDAFDEAKFRETNPRVLEHQAKWNEIHARYSKDMNDSNFEDLRQLILDCEIVCPISGTRNWTDVRQFNLMFSTEMGSTADGAMKVYLRPETAQGIFVNFLNVQKTGRMKVPFGIAQIGKAFRNEIVARQFIFRMREFEQMEMQFFVKPGTELDWFKSWKATRLKWHKALGFGDDHYRYHDHDKLAHYANAATDIEFLMPFGFKEVEGIHSRTNFDLSQHEKFSGKNIKYFDPETNESYTPYVIETSIGVDRMFLSIMSASYCEETLDSGESRVVLKLPAALAPVKLAVMPLVKKDGLPEKAREIIDNLKFHFHCQYDEKDSIGKRYRRQDEIGTPLCITVDFQTVGDDKVEADNC
;
A
#
# COMPACT_ATOMS: atom_id res chain seq x y z
N MET A 1 19.28 39.50 -11.08
CA MET A 1 18.72 38.20 -10.64
C MET A 1 18.93 37.08 -11.67
N ALA A 2 18.94 37.30 -12.95
CA ALA A 2 19.15 36.25 -13.96
C ALA A 2 20.59 35.71 -14.05
N THR A 3 21.59 36.43 -13.59
CA THR A 3 23.01 36.07 -13.71
C THR A 3 23.49 35.09 -12.61
N TYR A 4 22.79 34.98 -11.49
CA TYR A 4 23.16 34.04 -10.42
C TYR A 4 22.59 32.65 -10.63
N ILE A 5 21.50 32.50 -11.38
CA ILE A 5 20.87 31.19 -11.68
C ILE A 5 21.71 30.42 -12.72
N SER A 6 22.40 31.12 -13.65
CA SER A 6 23.19 30.46 -14.70
C SER A 6 24.50 29.83 -14.17
N VAL A 7 25.08 30.37 -13.10
CA VAL A 7 26.31 29.83 -12.49
C VAL A 7 26.03 28.62 -11.59
N PHE A 8 24.81 28.50 -11.04
CA PHE A 8 24.42 27.34 -10.25
C PHE A 8 24.13 26.11 -11.12
N TYR A 9 23.54 26.32 -12.31
CA TYR A 9 23.26 25.23 -13.25
C TYR A 9 24.50 24.69 -13.95
N SER A 10 25.54 25.51 -14.18
CA SER A 10 26.76 25.04 -14.84
C SER A 10 27.71 24.23 -13.95
N LYS A 11 27.62 24.34 -12.63
CA LYS A 11 28.38 23.48 -11.68
C LYS A 11 27.73 22.13 -11.41
N PHE A 12 26.43 21.99 -11.62
CA PHE A 12 25.71 20.72 -11.47
C PHE A 12 25.74 19.82 -12.72
N ALA A 13 26.09 20.34 -13.87
CA ALA A 13 26.16 19.60 -15.14
C ALA A 13 27.35 18.61 -15.25
N LEU A 14 28.22 18.56 -14.25
CA LEU A 14 29.41 17.69 -14.22
C LEU A 14 29.32 16.54 -13.18
N LEU A 15 28.23 16.43 -12.46
CA LEU A 15 27.98 15.25 -11.61
C LEU A 15 27.48 14.09 -12.46
N ASP A 16 28.24 13.00 -12.45
CA ASP A 16 27.90 11.76 -13.15
C ASP A 16 26.48 11.31 -12.81
N LYS A 17 25.64 11.02 -13.83
CA LYS A 17 24.25 10.58 -13.62
C LYS A 17 24.11 9.37 -12.67
N THR A 18 25.14 8.52 -12.62
CA THR A 18 25.25 7.41 -11.65
C THR A 18 25.44 7.91 -10.22
N ASN A 19 26.21 8.95 -10.01
CA ASN A 19 26.35 9.58 -8.69
C ASN A 19 25.06 10.29 -8.27
N LEU A 20 24.36 10.94 -9.20
CA LEU A 20 23.06 11.57 -8.93
C LEU A 20 21.98 10.56 -8.59
N ALA A 21 21.96 9.40 -9.26
CA ALA A 21 21.01 8.32 -8.91
C ALA A 21 21.33 7.72 -7.53
N ASN A 22 22.60 7.47 -7.24
CA ASN A 22 23.04 6.97 -5.93
C ASN A 22 22.80 8.00 -4.81
N ILE A 23 23.05 9.29 -5.07
CA ILE A 23 22.74 10.38 -4.14
C ILE A 23 21.23 10.49 -3.91
N LYS A 24 20.40 10.35 -4.96
CA LYS A 24 18.94 10.32 -4.82
C LYS A 24 18.46 9.11 -4.01
N ILE A 25 19.00 7.93 -4.24
CA ILE A 25 18.64 6.72 -3.50
C ILE A 25 19.06 6.85 -2.04
N MET A 26 20.28 7.28 -1.74
CA MET A 26 20.75 7.50 -0.36
C MET A 26 19.94 8.59 0.35
N ALA A 27 19.58 9.66 -0.34
CA ALA A 27 18.70 10.70 0.20
C ALA A 27 17.28 10.18 0.49
N GLN A 28 16.76 9.29 -0.35
CA GLN A 28 15.45 8.67 -0.18
C GLN A 28 15.42 7.68 1.00
N GLU A 29 16.49 6.87 1.18
CA GLU A 29 16.61 5.99 2.35
C GLU A 29 16.70 6.78 3.67
N ASP A 30 17.39 7.92 3.66
CA ASP A 30 17.49 8.79 4.83
C ASP A 30 16.13 9.42 5.17
N VAL A 31 15.40 9.88 4.17
CA VAL A 31 14.02 10.40 4.34
C VAL A 31 13.09 9.32 4.90
N PHE A 32 13.20 8.09 4.44
CA PHE A 32 12.39 6.99 4.96
C PHE A 32 12.67 6.70 6.44
N LYS A 33 13.93 6.69 6.84
CA LYS A 33 14.31 6.51 8.25
C LYS A 33 13.79 7.64 9.12
N LYS A 34 13.90 8.89 8.66
CA LYS A 34 13.36 10.06 9.36
C LYS A 34 11.84 9.98 9.50
N LEU A 35 11.13 9.58 8.45
CA LEU A 35 9.69 9.37 8.48
C LEU A 35 9.28 8.32 9.52
N VAL A 36 9.97 7.18 9.56
CA VAL A 36 9.71 6.11 10.56
C VAL A 36 9.94 6.63 11.98
N SER A 37 11.03 7.37 12.20
CA SER A 37 11.33 8.01 13.49
C SER A 37 10.24 9.00 13.89
N HIS A 38 9.81 9.85 12.95
CA HIS A 38 8.74 10.82 13.15
C HIS A 38 7.41 10.13 13.51
N CYS A 39 7.04 9.06 12.80
CA CYS A 39 5.83 8.30 13.12
C CYS A 39 5.83 7.78 14.56
N LYS A 40 6.99 7.33 15.06
CA LYS A 40 7.13 6.83 16.41
C LYS A 40 7.10 7.99 17.44
N GLU A 41 7.85 9.03 17.19
CA GLU A 41 8.01 10.17 18.12
C GLU A 41 6.69 10.91 18.34
N TYR A 42 5.91 11.11 17.27
CA TYR A 42 4.68 11.92 17.31
C TYR A 42 3.38 11.11 17.44
N GLY A 43 3.47 9.83 17.80
CA GLY A 43 2.27 9.04 18.14
C GLY A 43 1.43 8.62 16.95
N PHE A 44 2.07 8.33 15.82
CA PHE A 44 1.41 7.75 14.66
C PHE A 44 1.48 6.22 14.66
N VAL A 45 2.67 5.63 14.76
CA VAL A 45 2.85 4.18 14.67
C VAL A 45 3.96 3.72 15.61
N PHE A 46 3.67 2.68 16.39
CA PHE A 46 4.60 2.04 17.32
C PHE A 46 4.83 0.56 16.94
N PRO A 47 6.00 -0.02 17.21
CA PRO A 47 6.14 -1.48 17.24
C PRO A 47 5.15 -2.08 18.25
N SER A 48 4.39 -3.10 17.86
CA SER A 48 3.45 -3.72 18.79
C SER A 48 4.19 -4.41 19.92
N SER A 49 3.69 -4.25 21.16
CA SER A 49 4.26 -4.88 22.36
C SER A 49 5.71 -4.47 22.64
N GLU A 50 6.08 -3.22 22.37
CA GLU A 50 7.46 -2.72 22.47
C GLU A 50 8.07 -2.95 23.85
N ILE A 51 7.29 -2.94 24.93
CA ILE A 51 7.77 -3.24 26.30
C ILE A 51 8.29 -4.67 26.50
N TYR A 52 8.00 -5.57 25.53
CA TYR A 52 8.50 -6.94 25.46
C TYR A 52 9.39 -7.16 24.22
N ASP A 53 10.15 -6.15 23.83
CA ASP A 53 11.03 -6.14 22.65
C ASP A 53 10.27 -6.22 21.30
N GLY A 54 8.96 -6.05 21.32
CA GLY A 54 8.10 -6.01 20.14
C GLY A 54 7.83 -7.37 19.49
N LEU A 55 6.84 -7.38 18.61
CA LEU A 55 6.55 -8.52 17.74
C LEU A 55 6.84 -8.14 16.29
N GLY A 56 7.73 -8.88 15.63
CA GLY A 56 8.18 -8.56 14.27
C GLY A 56 7.04 -8.46 13.26
N ALA A 57 7.02 -7.37 12.50
CA ALA A 57 6.02 -7.06 11.47
C ALA A 57 4.57 -6.94 11.99
N VAL A 58 4.42 -6.51 13.23
CA VAL A 58 3.14 -6.12 13.83
C VAL A 58 3.33 -4.74 14.46
N TYR A 59 2.37 -3.86 14.23
CA TYR A 59 2.44 -2.45 14.66
C TYR A 59 1.12 -2.02 15.28
N ASP A 60 1.24 -1.11 16.25
CA ASP A 60 0.12 -0.42 16.88
C ASP A 60 0.04 1.02 16.33
N TYR A 61 -1.18 1.52 16.14
CA TYR A 61 -1.39 2.91 15.75
C TYR A 61 -1.67 3.75 17.00
N GLY A 62 -0.85 4.78 17.21
CA GLY A 62 -1.00 5.72 18.30
C GLY A 62 -2.17 6.69 18.09
N GLN A 63 -2.28 7.69 18.98
CA GLN A 63 -3.43 8.60 19.03
C GLN A 63 -3.68 9.38 17.73
N TYR A 64 -2.64 9.80 17.00
CA TYR A 64 -2.79 10.45 15.70
C TYR A 64 -2.86 9.45 14.55
N GLY A 65 -2.16 8.34 14.70
CA GLY A 65 -2.19 7.27 13.70
C GLY A 65 -3.57 6.64 13.54
N VAL A 66 -4.27 6.36 14.65
CA VAL A 66 -5.61 5.76 14.58
C VAL A 66 -6.62 6.71 13.95
N GLU A 67 -6.54 8.02 14.24
CA GLU A 67 -7.41 9.02 13.63
C GLU A 67 -7.15 9.17 12.12
N LEU A 68 -5.89 9.28 11.70
CA LEU A 68 -5.53 9.29 10.28
C LEU A 68 -6.04 8.02 9.58
N LYS A 69 -5.82 6.85 10.18
CA LYS A 69 -6.27 5.56 9.65
C LYS A 69 -7.80 5.48 9.52
N ASN A 70 -8.54 5.96 10.52
CA ASN A 70 -9.99 6.02 10.47
C ASN A 70 -10.50 7.00 9.41
N ASN A 71 -9.85 8.15 9.26
CA ASN A 71 -10.18 9.11 8.21
C ASN A 71 -9.93 8.53 6.80
N ILE A 72 -8.85 7.77 6.58
CA ILE A 72 -8.58 7.06 5.33
C ILE A 72 -9.71 6.06 5.03
N LYS A 73 -10.07 5.22 6.02
CA LYS A 73 -11.14 4.24 5.88
C LYS A 73 -12.48 4.91 5.58
N LYS A 74 -12.79 6.00 6.28
CA LYS A 74 -14.03 6.75 6.04
C LYS A 74 -14.05 7.40 4.66
N TYR A 75 -12.96 8.00 4.21
CA TYR A 75 -12.83 8.61 2.90
C TYR A 75 -13.05 7.58 1.77
N TRP A 76 -12.48 6.38 1.92
CA TRP A 76 -12.71 5.29 0.99
C TRP A 76 -14.15 4.77 1.06
N TRP A 77 -14.67 4.50 2.26
CA TRP A 77 -16.02 3.96 2.47
C TRP A 77 -17.09 4.87 1.88
N ASP A 78 -17.02 6.16 2.19
CA ASP A 78 -17.95 7.14 1.67
C ASP A 78 -17.88 7.22 0.13
N SER A 79 -16.68 7.13 -0.44
CA SER A 79 -16.52 7.13 -1.89
C SER A 79 -17.13 5.90 -2.56
N MET A 80 -17.15 4.77 -1.89
CA MET A 80 -17.73 3.53 -2.42
C MET A 80 -19.26 3.50 -2.24
N THR A 81 -19.74 3.82 -1.03
CA THR A 81 -21.16 3.58 -0.68
C THR A 81 -22.07 4.79 -0.86
N LEU A 82 -21.52 6.01 -0.90
CA LEU A 82 -22.30 7.23 -1.11
C LEU A 82 -22.24 7.73 -2.55
N LEU A 83 -21.09 7.57 -3.24
CA LEU A 83 -20.95 8.05 -4.63
C LEU A 83 -21.41 7.03 -5.67
N HIS A 84 -21.64 5.76 -5.27
CA HIS A 84 -22.12 4.69 -6.13
C HIS A 84 -23.40 4.08 -5.55
N GLU A 85 -24.55 4.36 -6.14
CA GLU A 85 -25.89 3.91 -5.70
C GLU A 85 -26.02 2.38 -5.69
N ASN A 86 -25.21 1.69 -6.47
CA ASN A 86 -25.19 0.24 -6.61
C ASN A 86 -24.03 -0.43 -5.88
N VAL A 87 -23.42 0.22 -4.90
CA VAL A 87 -22.41 -0.38 -4.01
C VAL A 87 -22.92 -0.35 -2.58
N VAL A 88 -22.93 -1.51 -1.93
CA VAL A 88 -23.34 -1.67 -0.54
C VAL A 88 -22.23 -2.25 0.30
N GLY A 89 -22.28 -2.10 1.62
CA GLY A 89 -21.26 -2.59 2.53
C GLY A 89 -21.65 -3.86 3.25
N ILE A 90 -20.65 -4.66 3.62
CA ILE A 90 -20.77 -5.75 4.59
C ILE A 90 -19.61 -5.72 5.57
N ASP A 91 -19.75 -6.45 6.67
CA ASP A 91 -18.67 -6.80 7.58
C ASP A 91 -18.74 -8.32 7.85
N SER A 92 -17.91 -9.09 7.14
CA SER A 92 -17.87 -10.54 7.29
C SER A 92 -16.90 -10.96 8.40
N ALA A 93 -17.15 -12.11 9.01
CA ALA A 93 -16.32 -12.65 10.09
C ALA A 93 -14.89 -12.94 9.64
N ILE A 94 -13.92 -12.78 10.55
CA ILE A 94 -12.52 -13.17 10.33
C ILE A 94 -12.42 -14.70 10.26
N PHE A 95 -13.06 -15.40 11.24
CA PHE A 95 -13.16 -16.85 11.21
C PHE A 95 -14.28 -17.29 10.29
N MET A 96 -13.94 -18.03 9.27
CA MET A 96 -14.85 -18.58 8.29
C MET A 96 -14.66 -20.09 8.18
N HIS A 97 -15.64 -20.78 7.62
CA HIS A 97 -15.58 -22.23 7.45
C HIS A 97 -14.32 -22.62 6.63
N PRO A 98 -13.50 -23.60 7.07
CA PRO A 98 -12.22 -23.93 6.43
C PRO A 98 -12.31 -24.26 4.93
N THR A 99 -13.46 -24.80 4.49
CA THR A 99 -13.72 -25.11 3.09
C THR A 99 -13.65 -23.87 2.18
N ILE A 100 -13.90 -22.67 2.70
CA ILE A 100 -13.76 -21.41 1.93
C ILE A 100 -12.34 -21.25 1.41
N TRP A 101 -11.36 -21.49 2.28
CA TRP A 101 -9.93 -21.37 1.95
C TRP A 101 -9.43 -22.49 1.06
N LYS A 102 -10.07 -23.64 1.12
CA LYS A 102 -9.82 -24.74 0.19
C LYS A 102 -10.41 -24.43 -1.20
N ALA A 103 -11.64 -23.92 -1.24
CA ALA A 103 -12.32 -23.55 -2.48
C ALA A 103 -11.56 -22.43 -3.22
N SER A 104 -11.08 -21.43 -2.52
CA SER A 104 -10.30 -20.33 -3.08
C SER A 104 -8.83 -20.68 -3.39
N GLY A 105 -8.36 -21.89 -3.03
CA GLY A 105 -6.98 -22.35 -3.27
C GLY A 105 -5.94 -21.89 -2.24
N HIS A 106 -6.31 -21.08 -1.25
CA HIS A 106 -5.35 -20.55 -0.26
C HIS A 106 -4.69 -21.64 0.59
N VAL A 107 -5.38 -22.73 0.91
CA VAL A 107 -4.79 -23.83 1.68
C VAL A 107 -3.69 -24.53 0.89
N ASP A 108 -3.87 -24.69 -0.41
CA ASP A 108 -3.00 -25.50 -1.26
C ASP A 108 -1.91 -24.69 -1.97
N ALA A 109 -2.18 -23.42 -2.34
CA ALA A 109 -1.33 -22.63 -3.23
C ALA A 109 -0.80 -21.32 -2.64
N PHE A 110 -1.24 -20.91 -1.44
CA PHE A 110 -0.79 -19.65 -0.83
C PHE A 110 0.51 -19.87 -0.04
N ASN A 111 1.58 -20.18 -0.78
CA ASN A 111 2.87 -20.57 -0.23
C ASN A 111 4.00 -19.71 -0.76
N ASP A 112 4.95 -19.37 0.13
CA ASP A 112 6.25 -18.81 -0.26
C ASP A 112 7.30 -19.92 -0.36
N PRO A 113 8.16 -19.92 -1.41
CA PRO A 113 9.30 -20.80 -1.49
C PRO A 113 10.44 -20.29 -0.59
N LEU A 114 10.71 -20.96 0.52
CA LEU A 114 11.73 -20.56 1.48
C LEU A 114 13.00 -21.37 1.36
N ILE A 115 14.14 -20.69 1.48
CA ILE A 115 15.48 -21.27 1.48
C ILE A 115 16.29 -20.67 2.63
N ASP A 116 17.05 -21.51 3.34
CA ASP A 116 17.90 -21.07 4.44
C ASP A 116 19.38 -21.10 4.01
N ASN A 117 20.15 -20.10 4.41
CA ASN A 117 21.60 -20.18 4.30
C ASN A 117 22.18 -20.76 5.60
N LYS A 118 22.91 -21.88 5.49
CA LYS A 118 23.42 -22.65 6.64
C LYS A 118 24.47 -21.89 7.46
N ASP A 119 25.22 -20.99 6.82
CA ASP A 119 26.31 -20.26 7.48
C ASP A 119 25.79 -19.04 8.23
N SER A 120 24.90 -18.24 7.61
CA SER A 120 24.29 -17.07 8.24
C SER A 120 23.12 -17.43 9.17
N LYS A 121 22.58 -18.66 9.06
CA LYS A 121 21.34 -19.12 9.73
C LYS A 121 20.14 -18.21 9.45
N LYS A 122 20.15 -17.52 8.31
CA LYS A 122 19.06 -16.61 7.88
C LYS A 122 18.22 -17.26 6.79
N ARG A 123 16.95 -16.96 6.87
CA ARG A 123 15.92 -17.41 5.93
C ARG A 123 15.63 -16.35 4.88
N TYR A 124 15.44 -16.80 3.65
CA TYR A 124 15.15 -15.97 2.47
C TYR A 124 14.00 -16.58 1.68
N ARG A 125 13.35 -15.77 0.88
CA ARG A 125 12.47 -16.24 -0.19
C ARG A 125 13.34 -16.56 -1.40
N ALA A 126 13.22 -17.76 -1.94
CA ALA A 126 13.99 -18.22 -3.10
C ALA A 126 13.65 -17.42 -4.36
N ASP A 127 12.36 -17.11 -4.56
CA ASP A 127 11.86 -16.28 -5.66
C ASP A 127 12.49 -14.86 -5.60
N VAL A 128 12.48 -14.21 -4.43
CA VAL A 128 13.06 -12.86 -4.26
C VAL A 128 14.57 -12.85 -4.52
N LEU A 129 15.30 -13.91 -4.13
CA LEU A 129 16.74 -14.00 -4.43
C LEU A 129 17.01 -14.04 -5.94
N ILE A 130 16.16 -14.74 -6.70
CA ILE A 130 16.27 -14.85 -8.15
C ILE A 130 15.84 -13.53 -8.81
N GLU A 131 14.76 -12.91 -8.36
CA GLU A 131 14.29 -11.60 -8.84
C GLU A 131 15.34 -10.51 -8.60
N ASP A 132 15.96 -10.46 -7.42
CA ASP A 132 17.07 -9.55 -7.12
C ASP A 132 18.28 -9.80 -8.04
N HIS A 133 18.52 -11.04 -8.45
CA HIS A 133 19.58 -11.37 -9.41
C HIS A 133 19.24 -10.91 -10.83
N LEU A 134 18.00 -11.11 -11.27
CA LEU A 134 17.47 -10.62 -12.55
C LEU A 134 17.53 -9.09 -12.62
N ALA A 135 17.13 -8.40 -11.56
CA ALA A 135 17.23 -6.95 -11.45
C ALA A 135 18.66 -6.43 -11.58
N LYS A 136 19.66 -7.15 -11.04
CA LYS A 136 21.09 -6.79 -11.24
C LYS A 136 21.57 -6.98 -12.68
N ILE A 137 21.01 -7.94 -13.41
CA ILE A 137 21.32 -8.11 -14.85
C ILE A 137 20.70 -6.95 -15.62
N GLU A 138 19.45 -6.59 -15.33
CA GLU A 138 18.79 -5.45 -15.96
C GLU A 138 19.51 -4.13 -15.67
N GLU A 139 19.99 -3.93 -14.45
CA GLU A 139 20.82 -2.78 -14.09
C GLU A 139 22.10 -2.69 -14.94
N LYS A 140 22.75 -3.83 -15.27
CA LYS A 140 23.90 -3.87 -16.18
C LYS A 140 23.52 -3.45 -17.59
N ILE A 141 22.38 -3.91 -18.11
CA ILE A 141 21.85 -3.50 -19.40
C ILE A 141 21.63 -1.97 -19.41
N ASN A 142 20.93 -1.46 -18.42
CA ASN A 142 20.62 -0.05 -18.30
C ASN A 142 21.87 0.83 -18.15
N LYS A 143 22.92 0.34 -17.47
CA LYS A 143 24.22 1.02 -17.39
C LYS A 143 24.93 1.11 -18.77
N GLU A 144 24.88 0.07 -19.59
CA GLU A 144 25.46 0.11 -20.95
C GLU A 144 24.66 1.07 -21.85
N VAL A 145 23.32 1.05 -21.78
CA VAL A 145 22.45 2.00 -22.48
C VAL A 145 22.75 3.44 -22.07
N ALA A 146 22.84 3.71 -20.77
CA ALA A 146 23.14 5.06 -20.26
C ALA A 146 24.52 5.57 -20.67
N LYS A 147 25.55 4.68 -20.74
CA LYS A 147 26.89 5.04 -21.27
C LYS A 147 26.82 5.41 -22.76
N ALA A 148 26.07 4.67 -23.56
CA ALA A 148 25.87 4.93 -24.97
C ALA A 148 25.09 6.24 -25.19
N ALA A 149 24.02 6.49 -24.45
CA ALA A 149 23.26 7.73 -24.50
C ALA A 149 24.15 8.96 -24.20
N LYS A 150 25.02 8.87 -23.18
CA LYS A 150 26.00 9.93 -22.89
C LYS A 150 27.00 10.16 -24.03
N LYS A 151 27.39 9.09 -24.73
CA LYS A 151 28.39 9.16 -25.80
C LYS A 151 27.85 9.74 -27.12
N PHE A 152 26.61 9.40 -27.46
CA PHE A 152 25.99 9.72 -28.75
C PHE A 152 25.03 10.92 -28.69
N GLY A 153 24.65 11.39 -27.48
CA GLY A 153 23.77 12.56 -27.29
C GLY A 153 22.44 12.42 -28.00
N ASP A 154 21.99 13.50 -28.67
CA ASP A 154 20.68 13.56 -29.35
C ASP A 154 20.54 12.59 -30.54
N ALA A 155 21.66 12.02 -31.03
CA ALA A 155 21.66 11.03 -32.11
C ALA A 155 21.50 9.58 -31.60
N PHE A 156 21.29 9.38 -30.29
CA PHE A 156 21.19 8.06 -29.69
C PHE A 156 19.80 7.45 -29.91
N ASP A 157 19.77 6.34 -30.62
CA ASP A 157 18.58 5.48 -30.77
C ASP A 157 18.67 4.29 -29.79
N GLU A 158 17.95 4.39 -28.67
CA GLU A 158 17.96 3.36 -27.62
C GLU A 158 17.44 2.02 -28.12
N ALA A 159 16.35 1.99 -28.89
CA ALA A 159 15.74 0.76 -29.39
C ALA A 159 16.74 -0.01 -30.26
N LYS A 160 17.31 0.68 -31.24
CA LYS A 160 18.34 0.12 -32.13
C LYS A 160 19.59 -0.32 -31.36
N PHE A 161 20.01 0.42 -30.35
CA PHE A 161 21.16 0.05 -29.52
C PHE A 161 20.89 -1.23 -28.73
N ARG A 162 19.71 -1.38 -28.14
CA ARG A 162 19.31 -2.59 -27.41
C ARG A 162 19.28 -3.81 -28.31
N GLU A 163 18.87 -3.66 -29.57
CA GLU A 163 18.79 -4.74 -30.57
C GLU A 163 20.13 -5.11 -31.20
N THR A 164 21.13 -4.22 -31.17
CA THR A 164 22.38 -4.43 -31.93
C THR A 164 23.63 -4.51 -31.08
N ASN A 165 23.59 -4.04 -29.83
CA ASN A 165 24.81 -4.04 -29.00
C ASN A 165 25.10 -5.43 -28.44
N PRO A 166 26.28 -6.03 -28.72
CA PRO A 166 26.57 -7.41 -28.29
C PRO A 166 26.49 -7.64 -26.78
N ARG A 167 26.91 -6.65 -25.95
CA ARG A 167 26.88 -6.78 -24.49
C ARG A 167 25.44 -6.72 -23.96
N VAL A 168 24.62 -5.85 -24.55
CA VAL A 168 23.20 -5.78 -24.17
C VAL A 168 22.49 -7.06 -24.55
N LEU A 169 22.76 -7.58 -25.76
CA LEU A 169 22.18 -8.85 -26.23
C LEU A 169 22.60 -10.04 -25.37
N GLU A 170 23.87 -10.10 -24.96
CA GLU A 170 24.38 -11.16 -24.06
C GLU A 170 23.67 -11.11 -22.70
N HIS A 171 23.57 -9.93 -22.09
CA HIS A 171 22.87 -9.77 -20.82
C HIS A 171 21.36 -10.06 -20.94
N GLN A 172 20.74 -9.63 -22.05
CA GLN A 172 19.33 -9.90 -22.31
C GLN A 172 19.06 -11.39 -22.54
N ALA A 173 19.92 -12.09 -23.26
CA ALA A 173 19.81 -13.53 -23.47
C ALA A 173 19.91 -14.28 -22.13
N LYS A 174 20.87 -13.91 -21.27
CA LYS A 174 21.02 -14.48 -19.94
C LYS A 174 19.80 -14.18 -19.06
N TRP A 175 19.28 -12.98 -19.09
CA TRP A 175 18.06 -12.60 -18.38
C TRP A 175 16.87 -13.44 -18.82
N ASN A 176 16.68 -13.59 -20.13
CA ASN A 176 15.58 -14.35 -20.71
C ASN A 176 15.66 -15.84 -20.33
N GLU A 177 16.86 -16.43 -20.36
CA GLU A 177 17.08 -17.85 -19.97
C GLU A 177 16.72 -18.08 -18.50
N ILE A 178 17.26 -17.25 -17.59
CA ILE A 178 17.01 -17.35 -16.15
C ILE A 178 15.52 -17.12 -15.87
N HIS A 179 14.92 -16.08 -16.47
CA HIS A 179 13.52 -15.75 -16.29
C HIS A 179 12.58 -16.84 -16.80
N ALA A 180 12.87 -17.44 -17.94
CA ALA A 180 12.07 -18.53 -18.49
C ALA A 180 12.09 -19.78 -17.58
N ARG A 181 13.28 -20.17 -17.08
CA ARG A 181 13.43 -21.28 -16.13
C ARG A 181 12.73 -20.96 -14.80
N TYR A 182 12.98 -19.80 -14.23
CA TYR A 182 12.32 -19.33 -13.01
C TYR A 182 10.79 -19.34 -13.12
N SER A 183 10.25 -18.81 -14.22
CA SER A 183 8.81 -18.77 -14.44
C SER A 183 8.21 -20.17 -14.58
N LYS A 184 8.92 -21.09 -15.22
CA LYS A 184 8.50 -22.49 -15.33
C LYS A 184 8.50 -23.16 -13.96
N ASP A 185 9.60 -23.05 -13.20
CA ASP A 185 9.74 -23.71 -11.90
C ASP A 185 8.72 -23.22 -10.89
N MET A 186 8.42 -21.92 -10.90
CA MET A 186 7.34 -21.34 -10.07
C MET A 186 5.96 -21.85 -10.46
N ASN A 187 5.68 -21.99 -11.76
CA ASN A 187 4.38 -22.50 -12.23
C ASN A 187 4.19 -23.98 -11.90
N ASP A 188 5.25 -24.77 -12.06
CA ASP A 188 5.22 -26.22 -11.85
C ASP A 188 5.45 -26.59 -10.37
N SER A 189 5.69 -25.60 -9.50
CA SER A 189 6.09 -25.77 -8.09
C SER A 189 7.32 -26.69 -7.96
N ASN A 190 8.27 -26.56 -8.90
CA ASN A 190 9.50 -27.34 -8.93
C ASN A 190 10.58 -26.71 -8.05
N PHE A 191 10.52 -26.95 -6.74
CA PHE A 191 11.40 -26.32 -5.76
C PHE A 191 12.83 -26.86 -5.78
N GLU A 192 13.05 -28.06 -6.27
CA GLU A 192 14.38 -28.62 -6.44
C GLU A 192 15.14 -27.87 -7.54
N ASP A 193 14.51 -27.62 -8.68
CA ASP A 193 15.11 -26.87 -9.77
C ASP A 193 15.25 -25.38 -9.43
N LEU A 194 14.31 -24.81 -8.65
CA LEU A 194 14.45 -23.46 -8.13
C LEU A 194 15.70 -23.28 -7.27
N ARG A 195 16.02 -24.27 -6.40
CA ARG A 195 17.30 -24.29 -5.67
C ARG A 195 18.48 -24.42 -6.60
N GLN A 196 18.39 -25.31 -7.59
CA GLN A 196 19.46 -25.50 -8.56
C GLN A 196 19.71 -24.22 -9.37
N LEU A 197 18.66 -23.48 -9.75
CA LEU A 197 18.78 -22.20 -10.43
C LEU A 197 19.54 -21.17 -9.57
N ILE A 198 19.28 -21.11 -8.24
CA ILE A 198 20.02 -20.25 -7.30
C ILE A 198 21.50 -20.60 -7.32
N LEU A 199 21.85 -21.90 -7.35
CA LEU A 199 23.25 -22.36 -7.37
C LEU A 199 23.91 -22.08 -8.73
N ASP A 200 23.22 -22.33 -9.84
CA ASP A 200 23.70 -22.11 -11.21
C ASP A 200 23.94 -20.61 -11.49
N CYS A 201 23.08 -19.76 -10.97
CA CYS A 201 23.24 -18.30 -11.02
C CYS A 201 24.28 -17.75 -10.04
N GLU A 202 24.94 -18.63 -9.28
CA GLU A 202 25.95 -18.27 -8.29
C GLU A 202 25.47 -17.24 -7.26
N ILE A 203 24.17 -17.28 -6.89
CA ILE A 203 23.58 -16.33 -5.96
C ILE A 203 24.14 -16.59 -4.55
N VAL A 204 24.76 -15.57 -3.98
CA VAL A 204 25.36 -15.61 -2.64
C VAL A 204 24.42 -15.03 -1.59
N CYS A 205 24.52 -15.52 -0.38
CA CYS A 205 23.81 -14.95 0.76
C CYS A 205 24.24 -13.50 1.01
N PRO A 206 23.30 -12.54 1.11
CA PRO A 206 23.63 -11.13 1.33
C PRO A 206 24.40 -10.84 2.63
N ILE A 207 24.31 -11.75 3.62
CA ILE A 207 24.95 -11.58 4.93
C ILE A 207 26.29 -12.31 5.02
N SER A 208 26.31 -13.62 4.69
CA SER A 208 27.52 -14.43 4.81
C SER A 208 28.42 -14.42 3.57
N GLY A 209 27.88 -13.99 2.42
CA GLY A 209 28.59 -14.08 1.13
C GLY A 209 28.78 -15.51 0.60
N THR A 210 28.21 -16.52 1.27
CA THR A 210 28.37 -17.94 0.90
C THR A 210 27.19 -18.44 0.07
N ARG A 211 27.39 -19.59 -0.60
CA ARG A 211 26.35 -20.29 -1.42
C ARG A 211 25.84 -21.56 -0.70
N ASN A 212 25.99 -21.66 0.59
CA ASN A 212 25.64 -22.85 1.37
C ASN A 212 24.13 -22.86 1.67
N TRP A 213 23.33 -23.12 0.64
CA TRP A 213 21.87 -23.11 0.68
C TRP A 213 21.28 -24.48 1.06
N THR A 214 20.18 -24.47 1.82
CA THR A 214 19.33 -25.65 2.06
C THR A 214 18.47 -25.96 0.84
N ASP A 215 17.66 -27.01 0.94
CA ASP A 215 16.57 -27.22 0.01
C ASP A 215 15.50 -26.14 0.17
N VAL A 216 14.79 -25.82 -0.94
CA VAL A 216 13.64 -24.92 -0.91
C VAL A 216 12.46 -25.67 -0.32
N ARG A 217 11.74 -25.01 0.61
CA ARG A 217 10.56 -25.55 1.27
C ARG A 217 9.37 -24.62 1.09
N GLN A 218 8.22 -25.19 0.85
CA GLN A 218 6.97 -24.41 0.86
C GLN A 218 6.63 -23.95 2.28
N PHE A 219 6.23 -22.71 2.39
CA PHE A 219 5.75 -22.15 3.63
C PHE A 219 4.39 -21.50 3.39
N ASN A 220 3.34 -22.10 3.96
CA ASN A 220 1.99 -21.55 3.84
C ASN A 220 1.86 -20.27 4.67
N LEU A 221 1.36 -19.22 4.04
CA LEU A 221 1.22 -17.90 4.65
C LEU A 221 -0.05 -17.76 5.51
N MET A 222 -0.91 -18.76 5.59
CA MET A 222 -2.09 -18.72 6.43
C MET A 222 -1.76 -18.99 7.90
N PHE A 223 -2.20 -18.10 8.78
CA PHE A 223 -2.29 -18.41 10.20
C PHE A 223 -3.44 -19.35 10.46
N SER A 224 -3.24 -20.34 11.33
CA SER A 224 -4.28 -21.26 11.76
C SER A 224 -4.33 -21.37 13.27
N THR A 225 -5.52 -21.68 13.78
CA THR A 225 -5.77 -22.01 15.18
C THR A 225 -6.78 -23.16 15.25
N GLU A 226 -7.01 -23.67 16.45
CA GLU A 226 -7.99 -24.74 16.70
C GLU A 226 -9.21 -24.17 17.43
N MET A 227 -10.40 -24.58 17.00
CA MET A 227 -11.67 -24.21 17.58
C MET A 227 -12.38 -25.47 18.08
N GLY A 228 -12.60 -25.57 19.37
CA GLY A 228 -13.24 -26.72 20.03
C GLY A 228 -12.81 -26.86 21.49
N SER A 229 -13.53 -27.64 22.27
CA SER A 229 -13.29 -27.81 23.70
C SER A 229 -12.39 -28.99 24.04
N THR A 230 -12.12 -29.90 23.09
CA THR A 230 -11.28 -31.10 23.26
C THR A 230 -10.30 -31.23 22.11
N ALA A 231 -9.10 -31.73 22.37
CA ALA A 231 -8.08 -31.94 21.36
C ALA A 231 -8.54 -32.87 20.22
N ASP A 232 -9.30 -33.93 20.55
CA ASP A 232 -9.77 -34.93 19.58
C ASP A 232 -10.97 -34.47 18.72
N GLY A 233 -11.60 -33.35 19.06
CA GLY A 233 -12.76 -32.77 18.35
C GLY A 233 -12.54 -31.35 17.86
N ALA A 234 -11.32 -30.84 17.97
CA ALA A 234 -11.00 -29.48 17.56
C ALA A 234 -10.99 -29.35 16.03
N MET A 235 -11.68 -28.31 15.53
CA MET A 235 -11.68 -27.97 14.12
C MET A 235 -10.56 -26.95 13.84
N LYS A 236 -9.68 -27.26 12.90
CA LYS A 236 -8.68 -26.30 12.42
C LYS A 236 -9.38 -25.18 11.64
N VAL A 237 -9.22 -23.96 12.10
CA VAL A 237 -9.71 -22.75 11.46
C VAL A 237 -8.55 -21.82 11.11
N TYR A 238 -8.77 -20.90 10.19
CA TYR A 238 -7.74 -19.99 9.70
C TYR A 238 -8.12 -18.53 9.98
N LEU A 239 -7.12 -17.70 10.26
CA LEU A 239 -7.28 -16.26 10.17
C LEU A 239 -7.29 -15.88 8.67
N ARG A 240 -8.29 -15.13 8.24
CA ARG A 240 -8.44 -14.79 6.80
C ARG A 240 -7.21 -14.03 6.28
N PRO A 241 -6.61 -14.46 5.14
CA PRO A 241 -5.49 -13.75 4.52
C PRO A 241 -5.93 -12.60 3.62
N GLU A 242 -7.24 -12.49 3.36
CA GLU A 242 -7.89 -11.44 2.56
C GLU A 242 -9.36 -11.28 2.95
N THR A 243 -9.96 -10.17 2.54
CA THR A 243 -11.37 -9.88 2.83
C THR A 243 -12.33 -10.32 1.71
N ALA A 244 -11.82 -10.62 0.49
CA ALA A 244 -12.61 -10.97 -0.70
C ALA A 244 -13.55 -12.14 -0.49
N GLN A 245 -13.07 -13.24 0.10
CA GLN A 245 -13.84 -14.49 0.21
C GLN A 245 -15.10 -14.33 1.05
N GLY A 246 -15.06 -13.46 2.06
CA GLY A 246 -16.24 -13.10 2.85
C GLY A 246 -17.33 -12.42 2.00
N ILE A 247 -16.93 -11.66 0.99
CA ILE A 247 -17.86 -11.02 0.05
C ILE A 247 -18.50 -12.09 -0.87
N PHE A 248 -17.69 -12.96 -1.45
CA PHE A 248 -18.18 -13.98 -2.40
C PHE A 248 -19.20 -14.93 -1.77
N VAL A 249 -18.94 -15.44 -0.55
CA VAL A 249 -19.88 -16.35 0.12
C VAL A 249 -21.15 -15.68 0.58
N ASN A 250 -21.15 -14.34 0.70
CA ASN A 250 -22.34 -13.55 1.04
C ASN A 250 -23.03 -12.91 -0.18
N PHE A 251 -22.56 -13.17 -1.39
CA PHE A 251 -23.13 -12.59 -2.60
C PHE A 251 -24.66 -12.70 -2.67
N LEU A 252 -25.21 -13.91 -2.55
CA LEU A 252 -26.66 -14.11 -2.60
C LEU A 252 -27.41 -13.53 -1.41
N ASN A 253 -26.80 -13.54 -0.21
CA ASN A 253 -27.42 -12.94 0.97
C ASN A 253 -27.62 -11.44 0.76
N VAL A 254 -26.58 -10.74 0.30
CA VAL A 254 -26.62 -9.30 0.03
C VAL A 254 -27.54 -9.01 -1.16
N GLN A 255 -27.43 -9.77 -2.25
CA GLN A 255 -28.25 -9.59 -3.45
C GLN A 255 -29.74 -9.68 -3.13
N LYS A 256 -30.16 -10.71 -2.37
CA LYS A 256 -31.57 -10.94 -2.04
C LYS A 256 -32.10 -9.95 -1.01
N THR A 257 -31.36 -9.73 0.08
CA THR A 257 -31.82 -8.82 1.16
C THR A 257 -31.81 -7.35 0.72
N GLY A 258 -30.82 -6.95 -0.07
CA GLY A 258 -30.71 -5.61 -0.66
C GLY A 258 -31.52 -5.43 -1.95
N ARG A 259 -32.14 -6.52 -2.48
CA ARG A 259 -32.82 -6.50 -3.79
C ARG A 259 -31.94 -5.94 -4.91
N MET A 260 -30.62 -6.24 -4.82
CA MET A 260 -29.64 -5.71 -5.76
C MET A 260 -29.79 -6.34 -7.14
N LYS A 261 -29.65 -5.52 -8.17
CA LYS A 261 -29.57 -5.97 -9.55
C LYS A 261 -28.12 -5.88 -10.03
N VAL A 262 -27.68 -6.86 -10.81
CA VAL A 262 -26.38 -6.79 -11.50
C VAL A 262 -26.46 -5.73 -12.61
N PRO A 263 -25.51 -4.76 -12.69
CA PRO A 263 -24.25 -4.70 -11.95
C PRO A 263 -24.38 -4.04 -10.57
N PHE A 264 -23.77 -4.63 -9.55
CA PHE A 264 -23.64 -4.05 -8.21
C PHE A 264 -22.37 -4.49 -7.51
N GLY A 265 -21.94 -3.69 -6.53
CA GLY A 265 -20.74 -3.94 -5.74
C GLY A 265 -21.03 -4.22 -4.27
N ILE A 266 -20.15 -4.98 -3.65
CA ILE A 266 -20.12 -5.20 -2.20
C ILE A 266 -18.76 -4.76 -1.67
N ALA A 267 -18.75 -3.80 -0.76
CA ALA A 267 -17.56 -3.23 -0.15
C ALA A 267 -17.37 -3.74 1.27
N GLN A 268 -16.12 -3.93 1.68
CA GLN A 268 -15.75 -4.34 3.03
C GLN A 268 -14.44 -3.68 3.44
N ILE A 269 -14.34 -3.31 4.73
CA ILE A 269 -13.08 -2.97 5.39
C ILE A 269 -12.85 -3.98 6.49
N GLY A 270 -11.66 -4.54 6.59
CA GLY A 270 -11.41 -5.47 7.68
C GLY A 270 -9.96 -5.94 7.78
N LYS A 271 -9.65 -6.52 8.93
CA LYS A 271 -8.37 -7.16 9.21
C LYS A 271 -8.14 -8.38 8.33
N ALA A 272 -6.90 -8.53 7.87
CA ALA A 272 -6.38 -9.71 7.20
C ALA A 272 -5.00 -10.08 7.79
N PHE A 273 -4.61 -11.34 7.64
CA PHE A 273 -3.46 -11.90 8.33
C PHE A 273 -2.62 -12.76 7.38
N ARG A 274 -1.33 -12.46 7.26
CA ARG A 274 -0.39 -13.24 6.46
C ARG A 274 0.88 -13.52 7.25
N ASN A 275 1.25 -14.76 7.40
CA ASN A 275 2.44 -15.17 8.16
C ASN A 275 3.71 -14.83 7.36
N GLU A 276 3.93 -13.55 7.11
CA GLU A 276 5.07 -13.02 6.36
C GLU A 276 6.39 -13.38 7.06
N ILE A 277 7.29 -14.01 6.32
CA ILE A 277 8.62 -14.40 6.82
C ILE A 277 9.60 -13.24 6.70
N VAL A 278 9.54 -12.50 5.60
CA VAL A 278 10.41 -11.37 5.32
C VAL A 278 9.60 -10.08 5.38
N ALA A 279 9.37 -9.60 6.60
CA ALA A 279 8.79 -8.28 6.81
C ALA A 279 9.85 -7.21 6.56
N ARG A 280 9.57 -6.29 5.65
CA ARG A 280 10.46 -5.17 5.30
C ARG A 280 9.65 -3.90 5.12
N GLN A 281 10.31 -2.76 5.21
CA GLN A 281 9.76 -1.46 4.86
C GLN A 281 8.61 -1.01 5.79
N PHE A 282 8.81 -1.19 7.12
CA PHE A 282 7.87 -0.69 8.13
C PHE A 282 6.46 -1.25 7.92
N ILE A 283 5.42 -0.42 7.92
CA ILE A 283 4.03 -0.85 7.75
C ILE A 283 3.64 -1.21 6.30
N PHE A 284 4.59 -1.20 5.36
CA PHE A 284 4.31 -1.60 3.98
C PHE A 284 4.00 -3.10 3.85
N ARG A 285 4.65 -3.93 4.67
CA ARG A 285 4.42 -5.38 4.71
C ARG A 285 4.39 -5.89 6.15
N MET A 286 3.21 -6.27 6.59
CA MET A 286 2.91 -6.68 7.96
C MET A 286 2.25 -8.06 8.00
N ARG A 287 2.26 -8.69 9.19
CA ARG A 287 1.56 -9.95 9.46
C ARG A 287 0.09 -9.77 9.74
N GLU A 288 -0.28 -8.66 10.33
CA GLU A 288 -1.64 -8.21 10.59
C GLU A 288 -1.83 -6.84 9.94
N PHE A 289 -2.80 -6.71 9.04
CA PHE A 289 -3.06 -5.48 8.28
C PHE A 289 -4.55 -5.31 8.02
N GLU A 290 -4.96 -4.18 7.46
CA GLU A 290 -6.34 -3.95 7.03
C GLU A 290 -6.43 -3.77 5.52
N GLN A 291 -7.49 -4.35 4.94
CA GLN A 291 -7.86 -4.13 3.54
C GLN A 291 -9.16 -3.35 3.44
N MET A 292 -9.24 -2.49 2.43
CA MET A 292 -10.45 -1.88 1.91
C MET A 292 -10.69 -2.49 0.54
N GLU A 293 -11.73 -3.29 0.42
CA GLU A 293 -11.93 -4.14 -0.74
C GLU A 293 -13.37 -4.07 -1.23
N MET A 294 -13.55 -4.01 -2.55
CA MET A 294 -14.85 -4.01 -3.20
C MET A 294 -14.83 -5.05 -4.33
N GLN A 295 -15.87 -5.89 -4.36
CA GLN A 295 -16.15 -6.85 -5.41
C GLN A 295 -17.38 -6.40 -6.17
N PHE A 296 -17.21 -6.06 -7.45
CA PHE A 296 -18.28 -5.54 -8.31
C PHE A 296 -18.72 -6.63 -9.29
N PHE A 297 -19.95 -7.07 -9.13
CA PHE A 297 -20.54 -8.19 -9.89
C PHE A 297 -21.17 -7.66 -11.17
N VAL A 298 -20.79 -8.27 -12.31
CA VAL A 298 -21.20 -7.83 -13.65
C VAL A 298 -21.70 -9.00 -14.51
N LYS A 299 -22.48 -8.69 -15.55
CA LYS A 299 -22.88 -9.70 -16.54
C LYS A 299 -21.64 -10.17 -17.32
N PRO A 300 -21.44 -11.49 -17.51
CA PRO A 300 -20.36 -12.00 -18.36
C PRO A 300 -20.37 -11.36 -19.76
N GLY A 301 -19.17 -10.99 -20.24
CA GLY A 301 -18.97 -10.27 -21.50
C GLY A 301 -18.97 -8.75 -21.38
N THR A 302 -19.27 -8.18 -20.20
CA THR A 302 -19.19 -6.74 -19.94
C THR A 302 -18.02 -6.37 -19.00
N GLU A 303 -17.28 -7.34 -18.51
CA GLU A 303 -16.28 -7.19 -17.47
C GLU A 303 -15.12 -6.27 -17.86
N LEU A 304 -14.67 -6.30 -19.12
CA LEU A 304 -13.54 -5.49 -19.55
C LEU A 304 -13.89 -3.98 -19.62
N ASP A 305 -15.13 -3.63 -19.91
CA ASP A 305 -15.57 -2.24 -19.89
C ASP A 305 -15.72 -1.74 -18.46
N TRP A 306 -16.23 -2.58 -17.55
CA TRP A 306 -16.29 -2.27 -16.12
C TRP A 306 -14.89 -2.19 -15.50
N PHE A 307 -13.97 -3.05 -15.91
CA PHE A 307 -12.58 -2.97 -15.49
C PHE A 307 -11.95 -1.62 -15.86
N LYS A 308 -12.11 -1.17 -17.12
CA LYS A 308 -11.61 0.16 -17.55
C LYS A 308 -12.26 1.30 -16.77
N SER A 309 -13.56 1.21 -16.51
CA SER A 309 -14.29 2.21 -15.74
C SER A 309 -13.79 2.30 -14.30
N TRP A 310 -13.64 1.15 -13.61
CA TRP A 310 -13.12 1.12 -12.25
C TRP A 310 -11.65 1.54 -12.18
N LYS A 311 -10.81 1.12 -13.13
CA LYS A 311 -9.41 1.59 -13.25
C LYS A 311 -9.34 3.12 -13.26
N ALA A 312 -10.14 3.77 -14.10
CA ALA A 312 -10.16 5.23 -14.18
C ALA A 312 -10.74 5.89 -12.90
N THR A 313 -11.81 5.33 -12.35
CA THR A 313 -12.48 5.83 -11.14
C THR A 313 -11.54 5.77 -9.95
N ARG A 314 -10.80 4.68 -9.77
CA ARG A 314 -9.88 4.51 -8.65
C ARG A 314 -8.69 5.46 -8.73
N LEU A 315 -8.07 5.62 -9.90
CA LEU A 315 -6.99 6.60 -10.06
C LEU A 315 -7.46 8.04 -9.79
N LYS A 316 -8.67 8.39 -10.25
CA LYS A 316 -9.27 9.71 -9.96
C LYS A 316 -9.43 9.92 -8.45
N TRP A 317 -9.87 8.89 -7.71
CA TRP A 317 -10.01 8.95 -6.26
C TRP A 317 -8.67 9.18 -5.56
N HIS A 318 -7.61 8.48 -5.97
CA HIS A 318 -6.26 8.71 -5.44
C HIS A 318 -5.76 10.14 -5.71
N LYS A 319 -5.93 10.61 -6.93
CA LYS A 319 -5.49 11.96 -7.33
C LYS A 319 -6.25 13.09 -6.62
N ALA A 320 -7.49 12.84 -6.19
CA ALA A 320 -8.27 13.81 -5.42
C ALA A 320 -7.67 14.15 -4.05
N LEU A 321 -6.69 13.39 -3.57
CA LEU A 321 -5.91 13.73 -2.36
C LEU A 321 -4.89 14.85 -2.58
N GLY A 322 -4.58 15.22 -3.82
CA GLY A 322 -3.80 16.41 -4.15
C GLY A 322 -2.28 16.23 -4.14
N PHE A 323 -1.76 15.00 -4.14
CA PHE A 323 -0.30 14.76 -4.13
C PHE A 323 0.42 14.95 -5.48
N GLY A 324 -0.32 15.27 -6.56
CA GLY A 324 0.24 15.43 -7.90
C GLY A 324 0.23 14.14 -8.72
N ASP A 325 0.24 14.32 -10.04
CA ASP A 325 0.08 13.22 -10.99
C ASP A 325 1.29 12.32 -11.09
N ASP A 326 2.48 12.85 -10.83
CA ASP A 326 3.77 12.18 -10.85
C ASP A 326 3.98 11.18 -9.69
N HIS A 327 3.13 11.24 -8.67
CA HIS A 327 3.14 10.26 -7.59
C HIS A 327 2.45 8.94 -7.96
N TYR A 328 1.68 8.88 -9.05
CA TYR A 328 0.88 7.71 -9.41
C TYR A 328 1.22 7.21 -10.81
N ARG A 329 1.21 5.89 -10.97
CA ARG A 329 1.24 5.27 -12.29
C ARG A 329 0.43 3.98 -12.29
N TYR A 330 0.03 3.52 -13.48
CA TYR A 330 -0.47 2.17 -13.67
C TYR A 330 0.69 1.19 -13.91
N HIS A 331 0.54 0.00 -13.37
CA HIS A 331 1.35 -1.15 -13.71
C HIS A 331 0.42 -2.27 -14.18
N ASP A 332 0.27 -2.41 -15.50
CA ASP A 332 -0.53 -3.47 -16.10
C ASP A 332 0.24 -4.79 -16.01
N HIS A 333 -0.42 -5.88 -15.64
CA HIS A 333 0.22 -7.18 -15.45
C HIS A 333 0.38 -7.92 -16.77
N ASP A 334 1.60 -8.24 -17.17
CA ASP A 334 1.90 -9.07 -18.34
C ASP A 334 1.48 -10.54 -18.12
N LYS A 335 1.57 -11.01 -16.86
CA LYS A 335 1.18 -12.36 -16.45
C LYS A 335 -0.01 -12.29 -15.52
N LEU A 336 -1.14 -12.78 -15.99
CA LEU A 336 -2.38 -12.81 -15.20
C LEU A 336 -2.43 -14.04 -14.29
N ALA A 337 -3.06 -13.87 -13.12
CA ALA A 337 -3.45 -15.02 -12.30
C ALA A 337 -4.48 -15.88 -13.04
N HIS A 338 -4.54 -17.16 -12.70
CA HIS A 338 -5.42 -18.12 -13.37
C HIS A 338 -6.93 -17.79 -13.29
N TYR A 339 -7.32 -16.95 -12.39
CA TYR A 339 -8.70 -16.49 -12.19
C TYR A 339 -9.00 -15.13 -12.87
N ALA A 340 -8.01 -14.47 -13.45
CA ALA A 340 -8.16 -13.14 -14.00
C ALA A 340 -7.98 -13.11 -15.52
N ASN A 341 -8.74 -12.25 -16.21
CA ASN A 341 -8.55 -11.94 -17.62
C ASN A 341 -8.06 -10.51 -17.89
N ALA A 342 -7.97 -9.68 -16.83
CA ALA A 342 -7.28 -8.39 -16.82
C ALA A 342 -6.84 -8.05 -15.39
N ALA A 343 -5.68 -7.42 -15.25
CA ALA A 343 -5.16 -6.97 -13.95
C ALA A 343 -4.28 -5.73 -14.13
N THR A 344 -4.35 -4.80 -13.20
CA THR A 344 -3.49 -3.62 -13.11
C THR A 344 -3.34 -3.21 -11.65
N ASP A 345 -2.16 -2.69 -11.31
CA ASP A 345 -1.96 -2.01 -10.04
C ASP A 345 -1.94 -0.50 -10.25
N ILE A 346 -2.45 0.24 -9.27
CA ILE A 346 -2.08 1.63 -9.07
C ILE A 346 -0.88 1.62 -8.13
N GLU A 347 0.26 2.07 -8.65
CA GLU A 347 1.47 2.24 -7.86
C GLU A 347 1.62 3.70 -7.41
N PHE A 348 2.15 3.85 -6.20
CA PHE A 348 2.52 5.14 -5.61
C PHE A 348 4.03 5.27 -5.45
N LEU A 349 4.55 6.48 -5.65
CA LEU A 349 5.98 6.79 -5.47
C LEU A 349 6.32 6.89 -3.97
N MET A 350 6.75 5.77 -3.40
CA MET A 350 7.27 5.67 -2.04
C MET A 350 8.74 6.15 -1.98
N PRO A 351 9.30 6.41 -0.79
CA PRO A 351 10.74 6.71 -0.63
C PRO A 351 11.68 5.62 -1.18
N PHE A 352 11.17 4.40 -1.35
CA PHE A 352 11.90 3.24 -1.91
C PHE A 352 11.40 2.84 -3.31
N GLY A 353 10.87 3.80 -4.07
CA GLY A 353 10.40 3.64 -5.44
C GLY A 353 8.90 3.38 -5.58
N PHE A 354 8.42 3.25 -6.81
CA PHE A 354 7.02 2.93 -7.08
C PHE A 354 6.64 1.57 -6.51
N LYS A 355 5.52 1.53 -5.78
CA LYS A 355 4.97 0.32 -5.16
C LYS A 355 3.45 0.32 -5.25
N GLU A 356 2.92 -0.86 -5.43
CA GLU A 356 1.49 -1.12 -5.42
C GLU A 356 0.82 -0.61 -4.15
N VAL A 357 -0.24 0.18 -4.32
CA VAL A 357 -1.13 0.63 -3.25
C VAL A 357 -2.55 0.13 -3.44
N GLU A 358 -2.98 -0.11 -4.68
CA GLU A 358 -4.28 -0.68 -5.02
C GLU A 358 -4.16 -1.63 -6.20
N GLY A 359 -4.67 -2.86 -6.05
CA GLY A 359 -4.86 -3.82 -7.13
C GLY A 359 -6.26 -3.72 -7.71
N ILE A 360 -6.38 -3.81 -9.04
CA ILE A 360 -7.66 -3.84 -9.76
C ILE A 360 -7.64 -5.04 -10.70
N HIS A 361 -8.57 -5.98 -10.52
CA HIS A 361 -8.59 -7.23 -11.25
C HIS A 361 -9.96 -7.54 -11.84
N SER A 362 -9.99 -8.06 -13.05
CA SER A 362 -11.16 -8.76 -13.61
C SER A 362 -10.99 -10.25 -13.34
N ARG A 363 -11.70 -10.76 -12.31
CA ARG A 363 -11.52 -12.11 -11.74
C ARG A 363 -12.34 -13.19 -12.44
N THR A 364 -13.08 -12.84 -13.49
CA THR A 364 -14.06 -13.72 -14.13
C THR A 364 -15.13 -14.23 -13.14
N ASN A 365 -15.65 -15.43 -13.30
CA ASN A 365 -16.57 -16.08 -12.37
C ASN A 365 -15.89 -17.12 -11.45
N PHE A 366 -14.57 -17.12 -11.40
CA PHE A 366 -13.78 -18.17 -10.76
C PHE A 366 -14.23 -18.43 -9.32
N ASP A 367 -14.19 -17.40 -8.46
CA ASP A 367 -14.47 -17.53 -7.02
C ASP A 367 -15.89 -18.05 -6.76
N LEU A 368 -16.90 -17.45 -7.40
CA LEU A 368 -18.30 -17.87 -7.26
C LEU A 368 -18.49 -19.32 -7.73
N SER A 369 -17.87 -19.70 -8.85
CA SER A 369 -17.94 -21.06 -9.37
C SER A 369 -17.26 -22.09 -8.45
N GLN A 370 -16.13 -21.73 -7.84
CA GLN A 370 -15.47 -22.59 -6.86
C GLN A 370 -16.34 -22.77 -5.60
N HIS A 371 -16.94 -21.69 -5.08
CA HIS A 371 -17.84 -21.80 -3.95
C HIS A 371 -19.11 -22.57 -4.27
N GLU A 372 -19.67 -22.45 -5.47
CA GLU A 372 -20.77 -23.30 -5.93
C GLU A 372 -20.36 -24.77 -5.92
N LYS A 373 -19.21 -25.10 -6.51
CA LYS A 373 -18.67 -26.48 -6.57
C LYS A 373 -18.44 -27.08 -5.18
N PHE A 374 -17.79 -26.36 -4.29
CA PHE A 374 -17.42 -26.88 -2.96
C PHE A 374 -18.59 -26.91 -1.97
N SER A 375 -19.57 -26.03 -2.13
CA SER A 375 -20.76 -26.00 -1.27
C SER A 375 -21.90 -26.88 -1.77
N GLY A 376 -21.92 -27.20 -3.07
CA GLY A 376 -23.04 -27.86 -3.73
C GLY A 376 -24.30 -26.99 -3.83
N LYS A 377 -24.21 -25.69 -3.55
CA LYS A 377 -25.33 -24.75 -3.55
C LYS A 377 -25.29 -23.87 -4.79
N ASN A 378 -26.45 -23.73 -5.47
CA ASN A 378 -26.55 -22.80 -6.61
C ASN A 378 -26.41 -21.35 -6.13
N ILE A 379 -25.40 -20.63 -6.62
CA ILE A 379 -25.12 -19.24 -6.33
C ILE A 379 -25.22 -18.33 -7.58
N LYS A 380 -25.91 -18.78 -8.62
CA LYS A 380 -26.17 -17.99 -9.81
C LYS A 380 -27.13 -16.84 -9.54
N TYR A 381 -26.90 -15.75 -10.23
CA TYR A 381 -27.85 -14.65 -10.29
C TYR A 381 -28.93 -14.97 -11.34
N PHE A 382 -30.20 -14.74 -10.96
CA PHE A 382 -31.30 -14.76 -11.92
C PHE A 382 -31.63 -13.32 -12.32
N ASP A 383 -31.53 -13.04 -13.60
CA ASP A 383 -31.88 -11.76 -14.18
C ASP A 383 -33.36 -11.76 -14.62
N PRO A 384 -34.24 -11.04 -13.92
CA PRO A 384 -35.65 -11.03 -14.26
C PRO A 384 -35.97 -10.25 -15.55
N GLU A 385 -35.06 -9.41 -16.05
CA GLU A 385 -35.27 -8.63 -17.27
C GLU A 385 -35.03 -9.47 -18.52
N THR A 386 -34.02 -10.35 -18.48
CA THR A 386 -33.69 -11.26 -19.59
C THR A 386 -34.21 -12.66 -19.40
N ASN A 387 -34.72 -13.01 -18.21
CA ASN A 387 -35.12 -14.34 -17.78
C ASN A 387 -33.99 -15.39 -17.89
N GLU A 388 -32.75 -14.94 -17.64
CA GLU A 388 -31.55 -15.75 -17.70
C GLU A 388 -30.94 -15.97 -16.31
N SER A 389 -30.30 -17.11 -16.12
CA SER A 389 -29.48 -17.36 -14.92
C SER A 389 -28.00 -17.50 -15.31
N TYR A 390 -27.13 -16.76 -14.66
CA TYR A 390 -25.69 -16.83 -14.91
C TYR A 390 -24.90 -16.63 -13.62
N THR A 391 -23.65 -17.09 -13.61
CA THR A 391 -22.67 -16.75 -12.56
C THR A 391 -22.01 -15.42 -12.94
N PRO A 392 -22.18 -14.35 -12.16
CA PRO A 392 -21.57 -13.05 -12.49
C PRO A 392 -20.06 -13.13 -12.62
N TYR A 393 -19.49 -12.28 -13.46
CA TYR A 393 -18.06 -11.96 -13.43
C TYR A 393 -17.81 -10.87 -12.40
N VAL A 394 -16.57 -10.73 -11.94
CA VAL A 394 -16.23 -9.88 -10.81
C VAL A 394 -15.10 -8.92 -11.19
N ILE A 395 -15.29 -7.64 -10.89
CA ILE A 395 -14.23 -6.65 -10.87
C ILE A 395 -13.87 -6.36 -9.42
N GLU A 396 -12.65 -6.63 -9.07
CA GLU A 396 -12.08 -6.38 -7.75
C GLU A 396 -11.35 -5.06 -7.72
N THR A 397 -11.49 -4.30 -6.62
CA THR A 397 -10.56 -3.24 -6.23
C THR A 397 -10.14 -3.48 -4.78
N SER A 398 -8.84 -3.53 -4.52
CA SER A 398 -8.31 -3.86 -3.19
C SER A 398 -7.16 -2.94 -2.81
N ILE A 399 -7.32 -2.23 -1.69
CA ILE A 399 -6.32 -1.34 -1.11
C ILE A 399 -5.88 -1.87 0.26
N GLY A 400 -4.56 -1.90 0.51
CA GLY A 400 -4.03 -2.02 1.85
C GLY A 400 -4.13 -0.68 2.59
N VAL A 401 -4.91 -0.60 3.67
CA VAL A 401 -5.06 0.63 4.47
C VAL A 401 -3.70 1.14 4.95
N ASP A 402 -2.85 0.23 5.38
CA ASP A 402 -1.54 0.52 5.94
C ASP A 402 -0.56 1.02 4.85
N ARG A 403 -0.66 0.49 3.62
CA ARG A 403 0.10 1.02 2.46
C ARG A 403 -0.37 2.41 2.08
N MET A 404 -1.69 2.64 2.09
CA MET A 404 -2.26 3.96 1.84
C MET A 404 -1.84 4.97 2.92
N PHE A 405 -1.84 4.56 4.19
CA PHE A 405 -1.32 5.36 5.30
C PHE A 405 0.13 5.77 5.07
N LEU A 406 1.00 4.81 4.71
CA LEU A 406 2.41 5.09 4.44
C LEU A 406 2.60 6.02 3.24
N SER A 407 1.80 5.86 2.18
CA SER A 407 1.81 6.75 1.01
C SER A 407 1.51 8.18 1.40
N ILE A 408 0.44 8.39 2.17
CA ILE A 408 0.01 9.71 2.64
C ILE A 408 1.11 10.34 3.51
N MET A 409 1.62 9.60 4.50
CA MET A 409 2.68 10.09 5.38
C MET A 409 3.95 10.44 4.59
N SER A 410 4.33 9.60 3.62
CA SER A 410 5.51 9.82 2.78
C SER A 410 5.40 11.07 1.90
N ALA A 411 4.24 11.30 1.32
CA ALA A 411 3.99 12.46 0.47
C ALA A 411 3.81 13.77 1.26
N SER A 412 3.36 13.65 2.52
CA SER A 412 3.10 14.79 3.39
C SER A 412 4.32 15.24 4.18
N TYR A 413 5.33 14.38 4.36
CA TYR A 413 6.52 14.69 5.15
C TYR A 413 7.41 15.71 4.41
N CYS A 414 7.59 16.88 5.02
CA CYS A 414 8.38 17.97 4.46
C CYS A 414 9.37 18.51 5.51
N GLU A 415 10.63 18.67 5.13
CA GLU A 415 11.62 19.39 5.92
C GLU A 415 11.79 20.80 5.34
N GLU A 416 11.55 21.81 6.15
CA GLU A 416 11.69 23.22 5.80
C GLU A 416 12.87 23.83 6.55
N THR A 417 13.64 24.67 5.88
CA THR A 417 14.70 25.44 6.50
C THR A 417 14.21 26.87 6.74
N LEU A 418 14.21 27.30 7.97
CA LEU A 418 13.86 28.66 8.37
C LEU A 418 14.95 29.66 8.00
N ASP A 419 14.62 30.94 7.94
CA ASP A 419 15.56 32.04 7.71
C ASP A 419 16.69 32.07 8.75
N SER A 420 16.45 31.54 9.94
CA SER A 420 17.45 31.35 11.01
C SER A 420 18.48 30.27 10.71
N GLY A 421 18.29 29.45 9.66
CA GLY A 421 19.09 28.26 9.35
C GLY A 421 18.66 26.99 10.11
N GLU A 422 17.68 27.07 11.00
CA GLU A 422 17.11 25.90 11.67
C GLU A 422 16.20 25.10 10.73
N SER A 423 16.21 23.77 10.84
CA SER A 423 15.31 22.89 10.10
C SER A 423 14.08 22.55 10.96
N ARG A 424 12.90 22.50 10.33
CA ARG A 424 11.67 22.01 10.96
C ARG A 424 10.99 20.97 10.07
N VAL A 425 10.23 20.07 10.71
CA VAL A 425 9.36 19.13 10.01
C VAL A 425 7.96 19.68 9.97
N VAL A 426 7.33 19.59 8.80
CA VAL A 426 5.92 19.92 8.58
C VAL A 426 5.26 18.75 7.88
N LEU A 427 4.16 18.22 8.44
CA LEU A 427 3.31 17.25 7.77
C LEU A 427 2.21 17.97 7.00
N LYS A 428 2.31 18.02 5.68
CA LYS A 428 1.29 18.64 4.79
C LYS A 428 0.18 17.62 4.45
N LEU A 429 -0.55 17.17 5.48
CA LEU A 429 -1.63 16.22 5.33
C LEU A 429 -2.83 16.85 4.60
N PRO A 430 -3.50 16.11 3.68
CA PRO A 430 -4.80 16.54 3.16
C PRO A 430 -5.79 16.79 4.32
N ALA A 431 -6.45 17.94 4.34
CA ALA A 431 -7.32 18.35 5.43
C ALA A 431 -8.44 17.32 5.74
N ALA A 432 -8.94 16.63 4.70
CA ALA A 432 -9.91 15.55 4.86
C ALA A 432 -9.37 14.38 5.71
N LEU A 433 -8.06 14.14 5.68
CA LEU A 433 -7.42 13.00 6.33
C LEU A 433 -6.71 13.36 7.64
N ALA A 434 -6.38 14.63 7.87
CA ALA A 434 -5.65 15.10 9.06
C ALA A 434 -6.26 14.57 10.36
N PRO A 435 -5.46 14.05 11.31
CA PRO A 435 -5.94 13.53 12.59
C PRO A 435 -6.66 14.57 13.43
N VAL A 436 -6.06 15.75 13.52
CA VAL A 436 -6.63 16.95 14.15
C VAL A 436 -6.99 17.91 13.03
N LYS A 437 -8.22 18.40 13.02
CA LYS A 437 -8.69 19.30 11.96
C LYS A 437 -8.36 20.75 12.25
N LEU A 438 -8.32 21.09 13.54
CA LEU A 438 -8.22 22.45 14.00
C LEU A 438 -7.56 22.53 15.38
N ALA A 439 -6.61 23.44 15.54
CA ALA A 439 -6.08 23.82 16.85
C ALA A 439 -6.55 25.23 17.22
N VAL A 440 -6.95 25.42 18.49
CA VAL A 440 -7.37 26.73 19.01
C VAL A 440 -6.43 27.09 20.15
N MET A 441 -5.79 28.25 20.03
CA MET A 441 -4.72 28.67 20.90
C MET A 441 -4.93 30.12 21.37
N PRO A 442 -5.05 30.41 22.69
CA PRO A 442 -5.08 31.79 23.17
C PRO A 442 -3.69 32.42 22.99
N LEU A 443 -3.59 33.63 22.48
CA LEU A 443 -2.32 34.33 22.31
C LEU A 443 -1.52 34.40 23.63
N VAL A 444 -2.22 34.74 24.73
CA VAL A 444 -1.69 34.74 26.09
C VAL A 444 -2.70 34.14 27.07
N LYS A 445 -2.23 33.74 28.28
CA LYS A 445 -3.06 33.07 29.30
C LYS A 445 -3.73 34.10 30.26
N LYS A 446 -4.39 35.12 29.76
CA LYS A 446 -5.04 36.17 30.55
C LYS A 446 -6.12 36.87 29.73
N ASP A 447 -6.83 37.76 30.38
CA ASP A 447 -7.76 38.72 29.77
C ASP A 447 -8.92 38.07 29.01
N GLY A 448 -9.38 36.89 29.47
CA GLY A 448 -10.51 36.17 28.85
C GLY A 448 -10.19 35.38 27.59
N LEU A 449 -8.93 35.38 27.08
CA LEU A 449 -8.53 34.69 25.88
C LEU A 449 -8.63 33.15 26.00
N PRO A 450 -8.17 32.52 27.12
CA PRO A 450 -8.33 31.09 27.33
C PRO A 450 -9.82 30.64 27.33
N GLU A 451 -10.67 31.39 28.00
CA GLU A 451 -12.10 31.16 28.13
C GLU A 451 -12.76 31.21 26.74
N LYS A 452 -12.42 32.23 25.93
CA LYS A 452 -12.93 32.40 24.58
C LYS A 452 -12.45 31.27 23.67
N ALA A 453 -11.20 30.84 23.77
CA ALA A 453 -10.67 29.72 23.02
C ALA A 453 -11.39 28.42 23.37
N ARG A 454 -11.73 28.17 24.63
CA ARG A 454 -12.54 27.03 25.07
C ARG A 454 -13.96 27.07 24.54
N GLU A 455 -14.61 28.24 24.56
CA GLU A 455 -15.94 28.44 23.95
C GLU A 455 -15.95 28.06 22.48
N ILE A 456 -14.94 28.50 21.72
CA ILE A 456 -14.81 28.14 20.29
C ILE A 456 -14.71 26.61 20.10
N ILE A 457 -13.86 25.95 20.91
CA ILE A 457 -13.74 24.48 20.87
C ILE A 457 -15.06 23.81 21.23
N ASP A 458 -15.76 24.28 22.26
CA ASP A 458 -17.04 23.72 22.70
C ASP A 458 -18.10 23.75 21.60
N ASN A 459 -18.06 24.77 20.74
CA ASN A 459 -18.94 24.88 19.57
C ASN A 459 -18.50 23.95 18.41
N LEU A 460 -17.20 23.78 18.19
CA LEU A 460 -16.65 23.06 17.03
C LEU A 460 -16.46 21.56 17.26
N LYS A 461 -16.26 21.10 18.48
CA LYS A 461 -15.94 19.70 18.80
C LYS A 461 -16.99 18.67 18.39
N PHE A 462 -18.24 19.10 18.15
CA PHE A 462 -19.30 18.23 17.63
C PHE A 462 -19.16 17.92 16.12
N HIS A 463 -18.34 18.71 15.43
CA HIS A 463 -18.14 18.62 13.98
C HIS A 463 -16.72 18.19 13.60
N PHE A 464 -15.73 18.58 14.43
CA PHE A 464 -14.32 18.43 14.12
C PHE A 464 -13.53 17.93 15.33
N HIS A 465 -12.50 17.14 15.09
CA HIS A 465 -11.50 16.84 16.11
C HIS A 465 -10.62 18.08 16.33
N CYS A 466 -10.81 18.76 17.46
CA CYS A 466 -10.13 20.00 17.81
C CYS A 466 -9.10 19.76 18.92
N GLN A 467 -8.00 20.52 18.89
CA GLN A 467 -7.04 20.59 20.00
C GLN A 467 -6.98 21.99 20.60
N TYR A 468 -6.78 22.02 21.91
CA TYR A 468 -6.46 23.26 22.66
C TYR A 468 -5.02 23.21 23.10
N ASP A 469 -4.27 24.30 22.89
CA ASP A 469 -2.92 24.43 23.41
C ASP A 469 -2.66 25.87 23.92
N GLU A 470 -2.20 25.96 25.16
CA GLU A 470 -1.80 27.21 25.82
C GLU A 470 -0.40 27.12 26.40
N LYS A 471 0.35 26.03 26.19
CA LYS A 471 1.66 25.79 26.76
C LYS A 471 2.75 26.44 25.89
N ASP A 472 3.71 27.12 26.48
CA ASP A 472 4.82 27.80 25.83
C ASP A 472 4.42 29.01 24.95
N SER A 473 5.34 29.52 24.13
CA SER A 473 5.09 30.60 23.18
C SER A 473 4.19 30.15 22.03
N ILE A 474 3.48 31.11 21.43
CA ILE A 474 2.58 30.81 20.30
C ILE A 474 3.32 30.09 19.15
N GLY A 475 4.52 30.50 18.79
CA GLY A 475 5.29 29.86 17.73
C GLY A 475 5.64 28.39 18.02
N LYS A 476 5.89 28.03 19.32
CA LYS A 476 6.08 26.60 19.68
C LYS A 476 4.82 25.78 19.57
N ARG A 477 3.65 26.41 19.79
CA ARG A 477 2.35 25.74 19.67
C ARG A 477 2.03 25.46 18.20
N TYR A 478 2.27 26.43 17.29
CA TYR A 478 2.16 26.23 15.86
C TYR A 478 3.08 25.08 15.40
N ARG A 479 4.34 25.07 15.84
CA ARG A 479 5.29 24.00 15.50
C ARG A 479 4.78 22.60 15.88
N ARG A 480 4.16 22.45 17.07
CA ARG A 480 3.55 21.18 17.47
C ARG A 480 2.39 20.74 16.56
N GLN A 481 1.67 21.69 16.00
CA GLN A 481 0.60 21.41 15.03
C GLN A 481 1.16 21.07 13.66
N ASP A 482 2.22 21.74 13.21
CA ASP A 482 2.96 21.39 11.99
C ASP A 482 3.45 19.94 12.02
N GLU A 483 4.00 19.52 13.17
CA GLU A 483 4.59 18.18 13.37
C GLU A 483 3.56 17.05 13.30
N ILE A 484 2.28 17.31 13.56
CA ILE A 484 1.20 16.34 13.50
C ILE A 484 0.25 16.53 12.30
N GLY A 485 0.49 17.55 11.48
CA GLY A 485 -0.25 17.82 10.25
C GLY A 485 -1.64 18.41 10.44
N THR A 486 -1.82 19.24 11.47
CA THR A 486 -3.06 19.99 11.68
C THR A 486 -3.20 21.07 10.59
N PRO A 487 -4.26 21.06 9.76
CA PRO A 487 -4.35 21.97 8.62
C PRO A 487 -4.70 23.39 8.99
N LEU A 488 -5.41 23.61 10.08
CA LEU A 488 -5.91 24.92 10.48
C LEU A 488 -5.58 25.23 11.94
N CYS A 489 -5.13 26.47 12.18
CA CYS A 489 -4.87 26.99 13.53
C CYS A 489 -5.65 28.29 13.73
N ILE A 490 -6.31 28.44 14.88
CA ILE A 490 -6.98 29.66 15.33
C ILE A 490 -6.18 30.23 16.51
N THR A 491 -5.67 31.44 16.35
CA THR A 491 -5.12 32.20 17.46
C THR A 491 -6.18 33.17 18.00
N VAL A 492 -6.59 32.96 19.25
CA VAL A 492 -7.52 33.84 19.94
C VAL A 492 -6.73 34.98 20.56
N ASP A 493 -6.95 36.20 20.10
CA ASP A 493 -6.30 37.42 20.53
C ASP A 493 -7.27 38.42 21.16
N PHE A 494 -6.81 39.63 21.46
CA PHE A 494 -7.63 40.68 22.05
C PHE A 494 -8.71 41.22 21.12
N GLN A 495 -8.50 41.19 19.80
CA GLN A 495 -9.48 41.59 18.83
C GLN A 495 -10.65 40.57 18.78
N THR A 496 -10.33 39.28 18.85
CA THR A 496 -11.32 38.17 18.89
C THR A 496 -12.30 38.36 20.06
N VAL A 497 -11.81 38.80 21.23
CA VAL A 497 -12.69 39.05 22.40
C VAL A 497 -13.56 40.28 22.18
N GLY A 498 -13.08 41.27 21.42
CA GLY A 498 -13.78 42.52 21.16
C GLY A 498 -14.86 42.45 20.09
N ASP A 499 -14.62 41.72 18.99
CA ASP A 499 -15.51 41.69 17.82
C ASP A 499 -16.13 40.31 17.54
N ASP A 500 -15.81 39.30 18.36
CA ASP A 500 -16.30 37.94 18.28
C ASP A 500 -15.95 37.22 16.95
N LYS A 501 -14.84 37.63 16.29
CA LYS A 501 -14.35 37.06 15.07
C LYS A 501 -13.02 36.36 15.29
N VAL A 502 -12.78 35.32 14.54
CA VAL A 502 -11.52 34.57 14.50
C VAL A 502 -10.98 34.52 13.09
N GLU A 503 -9.67 34.55 12.96
CA GLU A 503 -8.97 34.22 11.73
C GLU A 503 -8.40 32.80 11.87
N ALA A 504 -8.61 31.97 10.85
CA ALA A 504 -8.02 30.65 10.79
C ALA A 504 -6.90 30.68 9.76
N ASP A 505 -5.68 30.47 10.25
CA ASP A 505 -4.49 30.39 9.43
C ASP A 505 -4.18 28.94 9.09
N ASN A 506 -3.52 28.72 7.95
CA ASN A 506 -2.86 27.44 7.71
C ASN A 506 -1.72 27.29 8.75
N CYS A 507 -1.70 26.14 9.40
CA CYS A 507 -0.60 25.81 10.33
C CYS A 507 0.71 25.60 9.59
#